data_5ff8da33880ea36f7c61765b5c9236ae
#
_entry.id   5ff8da33880ea36f7c61765b5c9236ae
#
_cell.length_a   1.000
_cell.length_b   1.000
_cell.length_c   1.000
_cell.angle_alpha   90.00
_cell.angle_beta   90.00
_cell.angle_gamma   90.00
#
_symmetry.space_group_name_H-M   'P 1'
#
loop_
_entity.id
_entity.type
_entity.pdbx_description
1 polymer ?
#
loop_
_entity_poly.entity_id
_entity_poly.type
_entity_poly.pdbx_seq_one_letter_code
_entity_poly.pdbx_strand_id
1 'polypeptide(L)'
;MDAVIKCFVEKSKEILHDNLVGVYLHGSAVMGCYNPTKSDIDLIVVVKDSMPNTFKKVFMDMVVELNAKGPAKGIEMSIVKQGVCKPFVYPTPFELHFSVAHLEWYGKNPDDYISKMKGEDKDLAAHFTIITHRGKCICGAPIKDVFADVPIKDYVDSIWNDIADAEEDIADNPMYMILNLARVLAYLKDGLVLSKKEGGEWALNNLPGMYHSLIQDAMKEYADGVDITYETNLAKDYARYMVEQIANIKESLTCQIRMNF
;
A
#
# COMPACT_ATOMS: atom_id res chain seq x y z
N MET A 1 14.26 8.58 8.24
CA MET A 1 13.27 7.50 8.44
C MET A 1 13.30 6.99 9.89
N ASP A 2 14.37 6.37 10.37
CA ASP A 2 14.40 5.68 11.68
C ASP A 2 14.03 6.55 12.89
N ALA A 3 14.48 7.82 12.92
CA ALA A 3 14.12 8.75 13.99
C ALA A 3 12.60 9.07 14.01
N VAL A 4 11.97 9.19 12.83
CA VAL A 4 10.53 9.43 12.69
C VAL A 4 9.75 8.20 13.17
N ILE A 5 10.13 7.01 12.73
CA ILE A 5 9.51 5.75 13.15
C ILE A 5 9.63 5.55 14.66
N LYS A 6 10.82 5.79 15.24
CA LYS A 6 11.03 5.70 16.67
C LYS A 6 10.11 6.62 17.45
N CYS A 7 10.05 7.90 17.06
CA CYS A 7 9.18 8.88 17.69
C CYS A 7 7.69 8.53 17.51
N PHE A 8 7.30 8.05 16.32
CA PHE A 8 5.93 7.57 16.06
C PHE A 8 5.54 6.46 17.04
N VAL A 9 6.41 5.47 17.25
CA VAL A 9 6.15 4.37 18.19
C VAL A 9 6.06 4.84 19.63
N GLU A 10 6.97 5.71 20.08
CA GLU A 10 6.97 6.25 21.43
C GLU A 10 5.66 7.00 21.72
N LYS A 11 5.29 7.93 20.83
CA LYS A 11 4.04 8.70 20.95
C LYS A 11 2.78 7.83 20.80
N SER A 12 2.81 6.82 19.93
CA SER A 12 1.69 5.86 19.82
C SER A 12 1.44 5.11 21.12
N LYS A 13 2.49 4.67 21.82
CA LYS A 13 2.39 4.05 23.14
C LYS A 13 1.82 5.00 24.18
N GLU A 14 2.27 6.26 24.18
CA GLU A 14 1.79 7.29 25.09
C GLU A 14 0.31 7.64 24.89
N ILE A 15 -0.18 7.65 23.63
CA ILE A 15 -1.57 8.01 23.31
C ILE A 15 -2.51 6.83 23.47
N LEU A 16 -2.10 5.65 23.02
CA LEU A 16 -2.96 4.46 22.92
C LEU A 16 -2.90 3.58 24.16
N HIS A 17 -1.84 3.69 24.99
CA HIS A 17 -1.65 2.89 26.20
C HIS A 17 -1.93 1.39 25.96
N ASP A 18 -2.76 0.79 26.80
CA ASP A 18 -3.14 -0.64 26.74
C ASP A 18 -4.01 -0.99 25.52
N ASN A 19 -4.53 0.00 24.80
CA ASN A 19 -5.27 -0.23 23.56
C ASN A 19 -4.36 -0.56 22.37
N LEU A 20 -3.06 -0.21 22.43
CA LEU A 20 -2.10 -0.53 21.37
C LEU A 20 -1.77 -2.02 21.36
N VAL A 21 -2.03 -2.71 20.27
CA VAL A 21 -1.59 -4.08 19.99
C VAL A 21 -0.22 -4.09 19.34
N GLY A 22 0.01 -3.21 18.37
CA GLY A 22 1.30 -3.08 17.70
C GLY A 22 1.34 -2.06 16.58
N VAL A 23 2.56 -1.76 16.14
CA VAL A 23 2.87 -0.92 14.97
C VAL A 23 3.70 -1.75 13.98
N TYR A 24 3.25 -1.80 12.74
CA TYR A 24 3.81 -2.65 11.69
C TYR A 24 4.21 -1.80 10.49
N LEU A 25 5.48 -1.93 10.09
CA LEU A 25 6.05 -1.27 8.92
C LEU A 25 5.92 -2.19 7.72
N HIS A 26 5.52 -1.64 6.59
CA HIS A 26 5.42 -2.36 5.32
C HIS A 26 5.96 -1.52 4.15
N GLY A 27 5.51 -1.80 2.92
CA GLY A 27 5.89 -1.05 1.73
C GLY A 27 7.37 -1.08 1.38
N SER A 28 7.85 -0.02 0.75
CA SER A 28 9.22 0.08 0.22
C SER A 28 10.31 -0.03 1.30
N ALA A 29 10.01 0.41 2.52
CA ALA A 29 10.94 0.43 3.64
C ALA A 29 11.36 -0.98 4.11
N VAL A 30 10.50 -1.99 3.92
CA VAL A 30 10.79 -3.40 4.27
C VAL A 30 11.18 -4.24 3.06
N MET A 31 10.94 -3.75 1.84
CA MET A 31 11.23 -4.45 0.59
C MET A 31 12.58 -4.09 -0.02
N GLY A 32 13.43 -3.32 0.68
CA GLY A 32 14.80 -2.99 0.25
C GLY A 32 14.88 -2.01 -0.93
N CYS A 33 13.81 -1.26 -1.21
CA CYS A 33 13.74 -0.31 -2.31
C CYS A 33 13.27 1.09 -1.87
N TYR A 34 13.46 1.42 -0.59
CA TYR A 34 13.12 2.74 -0.05
C TYR A 34 13.96 3.85 -0.68
N ASN A 35 13.27 4.83 -1.26
CA ASN A 35 13.88 6.05 -1.79
C ASN A 35 13.29 7.28 -1.06
N PRO A 36 14.11 8.08 -0.34
CA PRO A 36 13.60 9.22 0.45
C PRO A 36 12.84 10.28 -0.34
N THR A 37 13.03 10.35 -1.67
CA THR A 37 12.36 11.32 -2.54
C THR A 37 11.10 10.79 -3.21
N LYS A 38 10.96 9.46 -3.31
CA LYS A 38 9.85 8.80 -4.04
C LYS A 38 9.04 7.83 -3.16
N SER A 39 9.47 7.57 -1.91
CA SER A 39 8.81 6.66 -0.98
C SER A 39 8.24 7.39 0.22
N ASP A 40 7.14 6.90 0.72
CA ASP A 40 6.53 7.22 2.00
C ASP A 40 6.99 6.25 3.10
N ILE A 41 6.49 6.46 4.31
CA ILE A 41 6.61 5.52 5.43
C ILE A 41 5.25 4.88 5.64
N ASP A 42 5.13 3.61 5.26
CA ASP A 42 3.88 2.84 5.32
C ASP A 42 3.72 2.13 6.66
N LEU A 43 2.67 2.48 7.43
CA LEU A 43 2.43 1.95 8.77
C LEU A 43 1.01 1.43 8.95
N ILE A 44 0.88 0.25 9.56
CA ILE A 44 -0.39 -0.21 10.13
C ILE A 44 -0.25 -0.18 11.66
N VAL A 45 -1.19 0.52 12.30
CA VAL A 45 -1.35 0.55 13.75
C VAL A 45 -2.53 -0.34 14.10
N VAL A 46 -2.30 -1.36 14.94
CA VAL A 46 -3.37 -2.25 15.39
C VAL A 46 -3.75 -1.90 16.81
N VAL A 47 -5.05 -1.72 17.04
CA VAL A 47 -5.64 -1.45 18.36
C VAL A 47 -6.61 -2.56 18.77
N LYS A 48 -6.87 -2.72 20.06
CA LYS A 48 -7.85 -3.69 20.60
C LYS A 48 -9.27 -3.25 20.27
N ASP A 49 -9.58 -2.02 20.64
CA ASP A 49 -10.92 -1.45 20.61
C ASP A 49 -10.96 -0.11 19.85
N SER A 50 -12.17 0.32 19.44
CA SER A 50 -12.39 1.59 18.77
C SER A 50 -11.89 2.77 19.62
N MET A 51 -11.36 3.78 18.94
CA MET A 51 -10.84 4.98 19.59
C MET A 51 -11.92 6.09 19.66
N PRO A 52 -12.07 6.74 20.83
CA PRO A 52 -12.85 8.00 20.90
C PRO A 52 -12.25 9.08 19.97
N ASN A 53 -13.10 9.94 19.42
CA ASN A 53 -12.68 11.00 18.50
C ASN A 53 -11.63 11.95 19.12
N THR A 54 -11.68 12.17 20.44
CA THR A 54 -10.66 12.96 21.15
C THR A 54 -9.28 12.33 21.07
N PHE A 55 -9.16 11.01 21.20
CA PHE A 55 -7.89 10.30 21.04
C PHE A 55 -7.45 10.24 19.58
N LYS A 56 -8.39 10.05 18.62
CA LYS A 56 -8.10 10.10 17.18
C LYS A 56 -7.49 11.47 16.81
N LYS A 57 -8.01 12.56 17.36
CA LYS A 57 -7.49 13.91 17.10
C LYS A 57 -6.07 14.08 17.64
N VAL A 58 -5.81 13.69 18.89
CA VAL A 58 -4.46 13.75 19.47
C VAL A 58 -3.47 12.89 18.67
N PHE A 59 -3.92 11.71 18.20
CA PHE A 59 -3.11 10.84 17.37
C PHE A 59 -2.81 11.48 16.01
N MET A 60 -3.80 12.10 15.37
CA MET A 60 -3.62 12.79 14.09
C MET A 60 -2.70 14.01 14.20
N ASP A 61 -2.84 14.81 15.27
CA ASP A 61 -1.93 15.94 15.51
C ASP A 61 -0.46 15.47 15.58
N MET A 62 -0.22 14.34 16.25
CA MET A 62 1.08 13.68 16.30
C MET A 62 1.54 13.22 14.92
N VAL A 63 0.66 12.58 14.12
CA VAL A 63 1.00 12.10 12.78
C VAL A 63 1.38 13.26 11.87
N VAL A 64 0.61 14.36 11.87
CA VAL A 64 0.88 15.55 11.06
C VAL A 64 2.21 16.21 11.47
N GLU A 65 2.50 16.32 12.78
CA GLU A 65 3.79 16.82 13.27
C GLU A 65 4.96 15.98 12.76
N LEU A 66 4.83 14.65 12.80
CA LEU A 66 5.89 13.73 12.35
C LEU A 66 6.01 13.67 10.83
N ASN A 67 4.89 13.79 10.13
CA ASN A 67 4.87 13.86 8.67
C ASN A 67 5.73 15.02 8.16
N ALA A 68 5.67 16.19 8.80
CA ALA A 68 6.49 17.34 8.45
C ALA A 68 8.01 17.10 8.63
N LYS A 69 8.39 16.05 9.38
CA LYS A 69 9.78 15.63 9.64
C LYS A 69 10.17 14.38 8.85
N GLY A 70 9.22 13.83 8.10
CA GLY A 70 9.34 12.60 7.33
C GLY A 70 10.00 12.79 5.96
N PRO A 71 9.95 11.74 5.11
CA PRO A 71 10.37 11.83 3.70
C PRO A 71 9.47 12.77 2.91
N ALA A 72 9.85 13.09 1.68
CA ALA A 72 9.08 14.02 0.81
C ALA A 72 7.64 13.54 0.56
N LYS A 73 7.41 12.22 0.46
CA LYS A 73 6.08 11.60 0.33
C LYS A 73 5.35 11.41 1.67
N GLY A 74 6.02 11.68 2.78
CA GLY A 74 5.44 11.70 4.12
C GLY A 74 5.21 10.33 4.73
N ILE A 75 4.16 10.25 5.54
CA ILE A 75 3.68 9.05 6.21
C ILE A 75 2.36 8.65 5.59
N GLU A 76 2.19 7.36 5.32
CA GLU A 76 0.90 6.74 5.10
C GLU A 76 0.61 5.77 6.24
N MET A 77 -0.55 5.91 6.89
CA MET A 77 -0.89 5.02 7.99
C MET A 77 -2.38 4.75 8.08
N SER A 78 -2.72 3.52 8.49
CA SER A 78 -4.08 3.15 8.87
C SER A 78 -4.11 2.57 10.27
N ILE A 79 -5.13 2.94 11.05
CA ILE A 79 -5.45 2.31 12.33
C ILE A 79 -6.57 1.31 12.09
N VAL A 80 -6.34 0.06 12.48
CA VAL A 80 -7.31 -1.03 12.37
C VAL A 80 -7.50 -1.74 13.71
N LYS A 81 -8.65 -2.36 13.91
CA LYS A 81 -8.88 -3.19 15.10
C LYS A 81 -8.28 -4.59 14.91
N GLN A 82 -7.75 -5.16 15.98
CA GLN A 82 -7.21 -6.53 15.97
C GLN A 82 -8.23 -7.56 15.47
N GLY A 83 -9.51 -7.39 15.80
CA GLY A 83 -10.58 -8.32 15.41
C GLY A 83 -10.86 -8.39 13.90
N VAL A 84 -10.33 -7.45 13.09
CA VAL A 84 -10.44 -7.51 11.61
C VAL A 84 -9.17 -8.02 10.94
N CYS A 85 -8.07 -8.15 11.71
CA CYS A 85 -6.81 -8.69 11.22
C CYS A 85 -6.77 -10.22 11.29
N LYS A 86 -7.42 -10.79 12.32
CA LYS A 86 -7.46 -12.24 12.55
C LYS A 86 -8.74 -12.65 13.31
N PRO A 87 -9.74 -13.26 12.62
CA PRO A 87 -9.74 -13.58 11.18
C PRO A 87 -9.68 -12.34 10.30
N PHE A 88 -9.14 -12.48 9.08
CA PHE A 88 -9.12 -11.40 8.11
C PHE A 88 -10.53 -11.05 7.62
N VAL A 89 -10.84 -9.75 7.54
CA VAL A 89 -12.12 -9.22 7.07
C VAL A 89 -11.91 -8.37 5.82
N TYR A 90 -12.73 -8.58 4.79
CA TYR A 90 -12.64 -7.87 3.51
C TYR A 90 -14.01 -7.37 2.99
N PRO A 91 -14.14 -6.14 2.48
CA PRO A 91 -13.16 -5.04 2.62
C PRO A 91 -12.83 -4.76 4.08
N THR A 92 -11.57 -4.33 4.36
CA THR A 92 -11.09 -4.23 5.75
C THR A 92 -11.55 -2.93 6.41
N PRO A 93 -12.30 -2.99 7.53
CA PRO A 93 -12.67 -1.80 8.27
C PRO A 93 -11.47 -1.12 8.92
N PHE A 94 -11.39 0.21 8.83
CA PHE A 94 -10.40 1.02 9.50
C PHE A 94 -11.03 2.07 10.42
N GLU A 95 -10.33 2.42 11.50
CA GLU A 95 -10.72 3.42 12.49
C GLU A 95 -10.27 4.84 12.11
N LEU A 96 -9.13 4.92 11.44
CA LEU A 96 -8.49 6.17 11.02
C LEU A 96 -7.48 5.85 9.90
N HIS A 97 -7.42 6.72 8.90
CA HIS A 97 -6.41 6.64 7.85
C HIS A 97 -5.80 8.04 7.65
N PHE A 98 -4.54 8.10 7.26
CA PHE A 98 -3.84 9.31 6.88
C PHE A 98 -2.86 9.04 5.74
N SER A 99 -2.87 9.96 4.77
CA SER A 99 -1.82 10.16 3.78
C SER A 99 -1.60 11.65 3.54
N VAL A 100 -0.55 12.02 2.85
CA VAL A 100 -0.25 13.44 2.54
C VAL A 100 -1.40 14.12 1.79
N ALA A 101 -2.17 13.39 0.98
CA ALA A 101 -3.36 13.91 0.29
C ALA A 101 -4.42 14.47 1.26
N HIS A 102 -4.41 14.04 2.51
CA HIS A 102 -5.38 14.46 3.52
C HIS A 102 -4.95 15.66 4.37
N LEU A 103 -3.70 16.14 4.23
CA LEU A 103 -3.18 17.26 5.03
C LEU A 103 -4.04 18.50 4.95
N GLU A 104 -4.47 18.87 3.75
CA GLU A 104 -5.29 20.08 3.55
C GLU A 104 -6.66 19.95 4.23
N TRP A 105 -7.30 18.79 4.10
CA TRP A 105 -8.59 18.54 4.74
C TRP A 105 -8.47 18.57 6.26
N TYR A 106 -7.50 17.82 6.81
CA TYR A 106 -7.27 17.82 8.26
C TYR A 106 -6.93 19.21 8.79
N GLY A 107 -6.05 19.94 8.10
CA GLY A 107 -5.66 21.30 8.49
C GLY A 107 -6.81 22.32 8.47
N LYS A 108 -7.76 22.19 7.54
CA LYS A 108 -8.93 23.07 7.44
C LYS A 108 -10.02 22.74 8.45
N ASN A 109 -10.29 21.46 8.67
CA ASN A 109 -11.38 21.03 9.54
C ASN A 109 -11.06 19.66 10.21
N PRO A 110 -10.26 19.67 11.30
CA PRO A 110 -9.86 18.44 12.00
C PRO A 110 -11.05 17.62 12.50
N ASP A 111 -12.09 18.28 13.02
CA ASP A 111 -13.25 17.58 13.60
C ASP A 111 -14.09 16.88 12.52
N ASP A 112 -14.25 17.51 11.36
CA ASP A 112 -14.92 16.92 10.20
C ASP A 112 -14.11 15.70 9.69
N TYR A 113 -12.79 15.86 9.56
CA TYR A 113 -11.90 14.77 9.17
C TYR A 113 -12.03 13.57 10.11
N ILE A 114 -11.86 13.77 11.41
CA ILE A 114 -11.95 12.71 12.43
C ILE A 114 -13.30 12.00 12.42
N SER A 115 -14.38 12.75 12.20
CA SER A 115 -15.73 12.17 12.18
C SER A 115 -16.00 11.31 10.95
N LYS A 116 -15.40 11.66 9.81
CA LYS A 116 -15.63 11.02 8.50
C LYS A 116 -14.56 10.01 8.12
N MET A 117 -13.31 10.14 8.62
CA MET A 117 -12.18 9.29 8.26
C MET A 117 -12.24 7.95 9.01
N LYS A 118 -13.24 7.17 8.66
CA LYS A 118 -13.47 5.78 9.05
C LYS A 118 -14.30 5.11 7.96
N GLY A 119 -14.09 3.83 7.73
CA GLY A 119 -14.83 3.12 6.68
C GLY A 119 -14.25 1.75 6.44
N GLU A 120 -14.37 1.29 5.23
CA GLU A 120 -13.81 0.05 4.72
C GLU A 120 -12.87 0.38 3.56
N ASP A 121 -11.75 -0.34 3.50
CA ASP A 121 -10.75 -0.14 2.48
C ASP A 121 -10.31 -1.49 1.88
N LYS A 122 -10.40 -1.60 0.56
CA LYS A 122 -9.95 -2.77 -0.19
C LYS A 122 -8.43 -2.90 -0.20
N ASP A 123 -7.71 -1.78 -0.20
CA ASP A 123 -6.26 -1.76 -0.33
C ASP A 123 -5.55 -2.32 0.90
N LEU A 124 -6.20 -2.31 2.06
CA LEU A 124 -5.69 -2.96 3.25
C LEU A 124 -5.44 -4.47 3.08
N ALA A 125 -6.07 -5.14 2.12
CA ALA A 125 -5.75 -6.53 1.79
C ALA A 125 -4.34 -6.63 1.17
N ALA A 126 -3.94 -5.68 0.32
CA ALA A 126 -2.59 -5.60 -0.22
C ALA A 126 -1.58 -5.25 0.87
N HIS A 127 -1.89 -4.30 1.74
CA HIS A 127 -1.03 -3.94 2.88
C HIS A 127 -0.80 -5.13 3.83
N PHE A 128 -1.86 -5.86 4.19
CA PHE A 128 -1.73 -7.04 5.08
C PHE A 128 -0.96 -8.18 4.40
N THR A 129 -1.13 -8.37 3.09
CA THR A 129 -0.33 -9.34 2.33
C THR A 129 1.15 -8.99 2.38
N ILE A 130 1.52 -7.71 2.18
CA ILE A 130 2.91 -7.26 2.30
C ILE A 130 3.41 -7.44 3.74
N ILE A 131 2.60 -7.13 4.76
CA ILE A 131 2.97 -7.30 6.17
C ILE A 131 3.27 -8.76 6.49
N THR A 132 2.41 -9.69 6.09
CA THR A 132 2.58 -11.12 6.40
C THR A 132 3.77 -11.74 5.68
N HIS A 133 4.14 -11.25 4.48
CA HIS A 133 5.25 -11.77 3.69
C HIS A 133 6.59 -11.09 3.97
N ARG A 134 6.61 -9.77 4.13
CA ARG A 134 7.82 -8.93 4.13
C ARG A 134 7.84 -7.90 5.27
N GLY A 135 6.73 -7.70 6.00
CA GLY A 135 6.58 -6.66 7.00
C GLY A 135 7.48 -6.81 8.21
N LYS A 136 7.59 -5.72 8.97
CA LYS A 136 8.37 -5.67 10.21
C LYS A 136 7.49 -5.19 11.36
N CYS A 137 7.39 -6.00 12.41
CA CYS A 137 6.83 -5.53 13.68
C CYS A 137 7.83 -4.55 14.32
N ILE A 138 7.44 -3.29 14.46
CA ILE A 138 8.28 -2.26 15.08
C ILE A 138 8.07 -2.24 16.58
N CYS A 139 6.84 -2.46 17.03
CA CYS A 139 6.54 -2.70 18.45
C CYS A 139 5.25 -3.49 18.62
N GLY A 140 5.09 -4.14 19.76
CA GLY A 140 3.88 -4.89 20.10
C GLY A 140 3.95 -6.38 19.78
N ALA A 141 2.82 -6.98 19.49
CA ALA A 141 2.69 -8.41 19.25
C ALA A 141 3.31 -8.82 17.89
N PRO A 142 3.88 -10.04 17.76
CA PRO A 142 4.43 -10.55 16.50
C PRO A 142 3.37 -10.60 15.39
N ILE A 143 3.80 -10.36 14.13
CA ILE A 143 2.91 -10.35 12.95
C ILE A 143 2.02 -11.61 12.90
N LYS A 144 2.60 -12.80 13.05
CA LYS A 144 1.89 -14.09 13.00
C LYS A 144 0.78 -14.24 14.03
N ASP A 145 0.86 -13.51 15.14
CA ASP A 145 -0.12 -13.59 16.22
C ASP A 145 -1.30 -12.63 15.98
N VAL A 146 -1.07 -11.57 15.20
CA VAL A 146 -2.02 -10.49 14.95
C VAL A 146 -2.70 -10.60 13.59
N PHE A 147 -1.97 -10.97 12.54
CA PHE A 147 -2.51 -11.05 11.17
C PHE A 147 -2.73 -12.51 10.76
N ALA A 148 -3.88 -12.75 10.11
CA ALA A 148 -4.11 -13.97 9.33
C ALA A 148 -3.62 -13.76 7.90
N ASP A 149 -3.42 -14.87 7.17
CA ASP A 149 -3.19 -14.80 5.73
C ASP A 149 -4.43 -14.21 5.03
N VAL A 150 -4.18 -13.34 4.05
CA VAL A 150 -5.23 -12.76 3.22
C VAL A 150 -5.66 -13.80 2.18
N PRO A 151 -6.96 -14.12 2.06
CA PRO A 151 -7.43 -15.02 1.02
C PRO A 151 -7.05 -14.51 -0.37
N ILE A 152 -6.60 -15.42 -1.25
CA ILE A 152 -6.13 -15.08 -2.61
C ILE A 152 -7.17 -14.22 -3.37
N LYS A 153 -8.46 -14.60 -3.27
CA LYS A 153 -9.54 -13.86 -3.94
C LYS A 153 -9.63 -12.40 -3.51
N ASP A 154 -9.42 -12.12 -2.20
CA ASP A 154 -9.54 -10.79 -1.63
C ASP A 154 -8.31 -9.95 -1.97
N TYR A 155 -7.12 -10.56 -1.96
CA TYR A 155 -5.90 -9.90 -2.42
C TYR A 155 -5.95 -9.58 -3.92
N VAL A 156 -6.41 -10.52 -4.75
CA VAL A 156 -6.58 -10.29 -6.20
C VAL A 156 -7.60 -9.19 -6.49
N ASP A 157 -8.70 -9.11 -5.73
CA ASP A 157 -9.67 -8.01 -5.88
C ASP A 157 -9.07 -6.66 -5.48
N SER A 158 -8.27 -6.62 -4.40
CA SER A 158 -7.56 -5.42 -3.93
C SER A 158 -6.59 -4.89 -4.99
N ILE A 159 -5.64 -5.72 -5.44
CA ILE A 159 -4.63 -5.29 -6.42
C ILE A 159 -5.21 -5.00 -7.82
N TRP A 160 -6.34 -5.62 -8.16
CA TRP A 160 -7.09 -5.28 -9.37
C TRP A 160 -7.73 -3.88 -9.24
N ASN A 161 -8.31 -3.57 -8.09
CA ASN A 161 -8.95 -2.28 -7.86
C ASN A 161 -7.96 -1.10 -8.01
N ASP A 162 -6.69 -1.31 -7.66
CA ASP A 162 -5.62 -0.30 -7.77
C ASP A 162 -5.17 -0.03 -9.23
N ILE A 163 -5.46 -0.95 -10.15
CA ILE A 163 -5.06 -0.84 -11.57
C ILE A 163 -6.23 -0.82 -12.55
N ALA A 164 -7.47 -0.80 -12.07
CA ALA A 164 -8.65 -0.94 -12.91
C ALA A 164 -8.73 0.14 -14.00
N ASP A 165 -8.31 1.35 -13.67
CA ASP A 165 -8.33 2.53 -14.56
C ASP A 165 -6.94 2.84 -15.15
N ALA A 166 -6.03 1.84 -15.17
CA ALA A 166 -4.63 2.03 -15.57
C ALA A 166 -4.42 2.59 -16.99
N GLU A 167 -5.31 2.30 -17.95
CA GLU A 167 -5.22 2.85 -19.31
C GLU A 167 -5.43 4.37 -19.34
N GLU A 168 -6.22 4.89 -18.41
CA GLU A 168 -6.50 6.32 -18.24
C GLU A 168 -5.41 6.97 -17.38
N ASP A 169 -5.11 6.38 -16.24
CA ASP A 169 -4.21 6.91 -15.21
C ASP A 169 -2.73 6.90 -15.61
N ILE A 170 -2.32 6.03 -16.55
CA ILE A 170 -0.92 5.91 -16.95
C ILE A 170 -0.38 7.18 -17.60
N ALA A 171 -1.25 8.03 -18.15
CA ALA A 171 -0.85 9.31 -18.72
C ALA A 171 -0.39 10.32 -17.65
N ASP A 172 -1.01 10.27 -16.46
CA ASP A 172 -0.75 11.19 -15.37
C ASP A 172 0.29 10.63 -14.37
N ASN A 173 0.35 9.30 -14.20
CA ASN A 173 1.25 8.61 -13.28
C ASN A 173 2.00 7.43 -13.93
N PRO A 174 2.77 7.66 -15.01
CA PRO A 174 3.35 6.57 -15.81
C PRO A 174 4.28 5.65 -15.01
N MET A 175 5.22 6.19 -14.26
CA MET A 175 6.16 5.38 -13.44
C MET A 175 5.42 4.46 -12.47
N TYR A 176 4.40 5.00 -11.77
CA TYR A 176 3.62 4.22 -10.82
C TYR A 176 2.88 3.08 -11.51
N MET A 177 2.12 3.39 -12.59
CA MET A 177 1.30 2.40 -13.28
C MET A 177 2.14 1.33 -13.98
N ILE A 178 3.25 1.69 -14.63
CA ILE A 178 4.13 0.72 -15.28
C ILE A 178 4.62 -0.33 -14.28
N LEU A 179 5.15 0.11 -13.15
CA LEU A 179 5.72 -0.79 -12.14
C LEU A 179 4.65 -1.54 -11.35
N ASN A 180 3.48 -0.95 -11.15
CA ASN A 180 2.40 -1.60 -10.42
C ASN A 180 1.71 -2.69 -11.25
N LEU A 181 1.41 -2.43 -12.52
CA LEU A 181 0.92 -3.44 -13.46
C LEU A 181 1.86 -4.65 -13.53
N ALA A 182 3.17 -4.42 -13.54
CA ALA A 182 4.17 -5.48 -13.52
C ALA A 182 4.07 -6.36 -12.25
N ARG A 183 3.89 -5.74 -11.07
CA ARG A 183 3.71 -6.46 -9.78
C ARG A 183 2.45 -7.31 -9.79
N VAL A 184 1.32 -6.73 -10.25
CA VAL A 184 0.05 -7.44 -10.32
C VAL A 184 0.13 -8.65 -11.24
N LEU A 185 0.71 -8.50 -12.43
CA LEU A 185 0.88 -9.62 -13.36
C LEU A 185 1.83 -10.68 -12.81
N ALA A 186 2.93 -10.29 -12.15
CA ALA A 186 3.86 -11.23 -11.51
C ALA A 186 3.18 -12.05 -10.40
N TYR A 187 2.32 -11.42 -9.60
CA TYR A 187 1.54 -12.16 -8.61
C TYR A 187 0.59 -13.16 -9.24
N LEU A 188 -0.16 -12.75 -10.25
CA LEU A 188 -1.15 -13.62 -10.90
C LEU A 188 -0.52 -14.80 -11.66
N LYS A 189 0.69 -14.60 -12.23
CA LYS A 189 1.40 -15.66 -12.96
C LYS A 189 2.19 -16.59 -12.05
N ASP A 190 2.92 -16.01 -11.11
CA ASP A 190 3.98 -16.71 -10.38
C ASP A 190 3.79 -16.71 -8.85
N GLY A 191 2.72 -16.08 -8.33
CA GLY A 191 2.43 -15.96 -6.89
C GLY A 191 3.41 -15.05 -6.14
N LEU A 192 4.12 -14.15 -6.83
CA LEU A 192 5.19 -13.35 -6.27
C LEU A 192 4.66 -12.03 -5.68
N VAL A 193 4.94 -11.78 -4.40
CA VAL A 193 4.69 -10.49 -3.74
C VAL A 193 5.95 -9.63 -3.86
N LEU A 194 5.95 -8.73 -4.85
CA LEU A 194 7.12 -7.96 -5.29
C LEU A 194 7.02 -6.47 -4.92
N SER A 195 8.18 -5.84 -4.70
CA SER A 195 8.32 -4.39 -4.71
C SER A 195 8.20 -3.83 -6.13
N LYS A 196 8.04 -2.50 -6.27
CA LYS A 196 8.05 -1.83 -7.58
C LYS A 196 9.34 -2.15 -8.36
N LYS A 197 10.50 -2.15 -7.68
CA LYS A 197 11.79 -2.50 -8.29
C LYS A 197 11.80 -3.95 -8.77
N GLU A 198 11.48 -4.90 -7.89
CA GLU A 198 11.43 -6.34 -8.22
C GLU A 198 10.40 -6.61 -9.34
N GLY A 199 9.25 -5.91 -9.34
CA GLY A 199 8.25 -5.99 -10.41
C GLY A 199 8.78 -5.53 -11.77
N GLY A 200 9.54 -4.43 -11.80
CA GLY A 200 10.22 -3.97 -13.02
C GLY A 200 11.27 -4.98 -13.51
N GLU A 201 12.09 -5.54 -12.61
CA GLU A 201 13.07 -6.58 -12.94
C GLU A 201 12.39 -7.86 -13.49
N TRP A 202 11.29 -8.29 -12.87
CA TRP A 202 10.47 -9.39 -13.35
C TRP A 202 9.92 -9.09 -14.76
N ALA A 203 9.40 -7.88 -14.98
CA ALA A 203 8.81 -7.49 -16.25
C ALA A 203 9.82 -7.49 -17.41
N LEU A 204 11.06 -7.05 -17.19
CA LEU A 204 12.13 -7.11 -18.19
C LEU A 204 12.46 -8.54 -18.63
N ASN A 205 12.23 -9.55 -17.79
CA ASN A 205 12.49 -10.95 -18.11
C ASN A 205 11.27 -11.70 -18.68
N ASN A 206 10.06 -11.14 -18.54
CA ASN A 206 8.81 -11.87 -18.81
C ASN A 206 7.90 -11.19 -19.84
N LEU A 207 8.17 -9.92 -20.21
CA LEU A 207 7.33 -9.15 -21.12
C LEU A 207 8.01 -8.92 -22.48
N PRO A 208 7.22 -8.59 -23.52
CA PRO A 208 7.76 -8.33 -24.86
C PRO A 208 8.80 -7.19 -24.86
N GLY A 209 9.89 -7.39 -25.63
CA GLY A 209 11.03 -6.47 -25.70
C GLY A 209 10.68 -5.05 -26.13
N MET A 210 9.56 -4.85 -26.81
CA MET A 210 9.07 -3.51 -27.18
C MET A 210 8.76 -2.61 -25.98
N TYR A 211 8.47 -3.17 -24.82
CA TYR A 211 8.18 -2.42 -23.58
C TYR A 211 9.41 -2.24 -22.68
N HIS A 212 10.56 -2.85 -23.01
CA HIS A 212 11.74 -2.84 -22.11
C HIS A 212 12.27 -1.44 -21.84
N SER A 213 12.32 -0.55 -22.85
CA SER A 213 12.75 0.84 -22.66
C SER A 213 11.82 1.59 -21.68
N LEU A 214 10.52 1.42 -21.84
CA LEU A 214 9.52 2.03 -20.98
C LEU A 214 9.67 1.57 -19.52
N ILE A 215 9.87 0.26 -19.30
CA ILE A 215 10.06 -0.32 -17.97
C ILE A 215 11.38 0.14 -17.36
N GLN A 216 12.47 0.21 -18.12
CA GLN A 216 13.77 0.70 -17.67
C GLN A 216 13.70 2.17 -17.24
N ASP A 217 12.98 3.00 -17.99
CA ASP A 217 12.74 4.41 -17.64
C ASP A 217 11.97 4.53 -16.33
N ALA A 218 10.92 3.75 -16.13
CA ALA A 218 10.14 3.73 -14.89
C ALA A 218 10.98 3.28 -13.69
N MET A 219 11.81 2.24 -13.86
CA MET A 219 12.73 1.77 -12.82
C MET A 219 13.79 2.83 -12.47
N LYS A 220 14.32 3.52 -13.48
CA LYS A 220 15.31 4.60 -13.31
C LYS A 220 14.70 5.79 -12.58
N GLU A 221 13.51 6.24 -13.00
CA GLU A 221 12.79 7.31 -12.30
C GLU A 221 12.55 6.96 -10.83
N TYR A 222 12.10 5.73 -10.56
CA TYR A 222 11.87 5.26 -9.21
C TYR A 222 13.14 5.21 -8.36
N ALA A 223 14.26 4.73 -8.94
CA ALA A 223 15.54 4.57 -8.23
C ALA A 223 16.24 5.92 -8.00
N ASP A 224 16.33 6.75 -9.04
CA ASP A 224 17.15 7.97 -9.04
C ASP A 224 16.38 9.21 -8.57
N GLY A 225 15.03 9.15 -8.56
CA GLY A 225 14.17 10.28 -8.19
C GLY A 225 14.09 11.37 -9.27
N VAL A 226 14.57 11.10 -10.48
CA VAL A 226 14.59 12.05 -11.60
C VAL A 226 13.31 11.87 -12.43
N ASP A 227 12.59 12.95 -12.71
CA ASP A 227 11.41 12.90 -13.56
C ASP A 227 11.79 12.57 -15.01
N ILE A 228 11.10 11.59 -15.60
CA ILE A 228 11.29 11.12 -16.98
C ILE A 228 10.05 11.45 -17.80
N THR A 229 10.26 11.88 -19.05
CA THR A 229 9.15 12.06 -20.00
C THR A 229 8.92 10.75 -20.74
N TYR A 230 7.70 10.24 -20.65
CA TYR A 230 7.31 8.98 -21.29
C TYR A 230 6.63 9.23 -22.64
N GLU A 231 6.83 8.31 -23.59
CA GLU A 231 6.08 8.30 -24.83
C GLU A 231 4.66 7.80 -24.54
N THR A 232 3.69 8.71 -24.69
CA THR A 232 2.30 8.51 -24.22
C THR A 232 1.60 7.33 -24.94
N ASN A 233 1.83 7.15 -26.26
CA ASN A 233 1.17 6.05 -26.96
C ASN A 233 1.73 4.70 -26.54
N LEU A 234 3.05 4.60 -26.36
CA LEU A 234 3.69 3.37 -25.88
C LEU A 234 3.26 3.04 -24.46
N ALA A 235 3.13 4.05 -23.58
CA ALA A 235 2.65 3.85 -22.23
C ALA A 235 1.19 3.34 -22.20
N LYS A 236 0.31 3.92 -23.01
CA LYS A 236 -1.09 3.46 -23.15
C LYS A 236 -1.19 2.05 -23.76
N ASP A 237 -0.37 1.75 -24.76
CA ASP A 237 -0.33 0.40 -25.35
C ASP A 237 0.15 -0.64 -24.34
N TYR A 238 1.15 -0.28 -23.51
CA TYR A 238 1.60 -1.11 -22.40
C TYR A 238 0.47 -1.35 -21.38
N ALA A 239 -0.22 -0.29 -20.94
CA ALA A 239 -1.31 -0.42 -19.98
C ALA A 239 -2.41 -1.35 -20.51
N ARG A 240 -2.86 -1.14 -21.75
CA ARG A 240 -3.85 -2.00 -22.40
C ARG A 240 -3.40 -3.45 -22.46
N TYR A 241 -2.19 -3.71 -22.95
CA TYR A 241 -1.62 -5.04 -22.98
C TYR A 241 -1.61 -5.71 -21.60
N MET A 242 -1.17 -4.99 -20.58
CA MET A 242 -1.06 -5.52 -19.22
C MET A 242 -2.43 -5.79 -18.59
N VAL A 243 -3.38 -4.86 -18.73
CA VAL A 243 -4.75 -5.02 -18.24
C VAL A 243 -5.43 -6.23 -18.88
N GLU A 244 -5.27 -6.43 -20.20
CA GLU A 244 -5.80 -7.61 -20.92
C GLU A 244 -5.19 -8.92 -20.37
N GLN A 245 -3.85 -8.97 -20.17
CA GLN A 245 -3.20 -10.16 -19.61
C GLN A 245 -3.69 -10.46 -18.18
N ILE A 246 -3.80 -9.44 -17.36
CA ILE A 246 -4.25 -9.54 -15.96
C ILE A 246 -5.71 -10.00 -15.89
N ALA A 247 -6.60 -9.39 -16.70
CA ALA A 247 -8.02 -9.73 -16.75
C ALA A 247 -8.25 -11.20 -17.14
N ASN A 248 -7.57 -11.68 -18.18
CA ASN A 248 -7.66 -13.07 -18.63
C ASN A 248 -7.27 -14.09 -17.54
N ILE A 249 -6.21 -13.80 -16.77
CA ILE A 249 -5.79 -14.70 -15.69
C ILE A 249 -6.76 -14.62 -14.51
N LYS A 250 -7.22 -13.42 -14.14
CA LYS A 250 -8.20 -13.20 -13.07
C LYS A 250 -9.51 -13.96 -13.34
N GLU A 251 -10.03 -13.91 -14.57
CA GLU A 251 -11.21 -14.66 -14.96
C GLU A 251 -11.01 -16.18 -14.84
N SER A 252 -9.87 -16.68 -15.30
CA SER A 252 -9.51 -18.09 -15.19
C SER A 252 -9.44 -18.56 -13.73
N LEU A 253 -8.82 -17.76 -12.84
CA LEU A 253 -8.76 -18.03 -11.41
C LEU A 253 -10.16 -18.05 -10.77
N THR A 254 -11.02 -17.11 -11.16
CA THR A 254 -12.40 -17.03 -10.64
C THR A 254 -13.23 -18.26 -11.04
N CYS A 255 -13.07 -18.76 -12.27
CA CYS A 255 -13.70 -19.97 -12.74
C CYS A 255 -13.22 -21.22 -11.98
N GLN A 256 -11.90 -21.34 -11.72
CA GLN A 256 -11.34 -22.46 -10.97
C GLN A 256 -11.84 -22.48 -9.51
N ILE A 257 -11.93 -21.33 -8.85
CA ILE A 257 -12.46 -21.24 -7.49
C ILE A 257 -13.93 -21.69 -7.43
N ARG A 258 -14.75 -21.32 -8.44
CA ARG A 258 -16.17 -21.72 -8.50
C ARG A 258 -16.39 -23.22 -8.77
N MET A 259 -15.45 -23.89 -9.42
CA MET A 259 -15.57 -25.33 -9.72
C MET A 259 -15.12 -26.23 -8.56
N ASN A 260 -14.44 -25.68 -7.56
CA ASN A 260 -13.95 -26.43 -6.39
C ASN A 260 -14.88 -26.31 -5.16
N PHE A 261 -16.05 -25.68 -5.33
CA PHE A 261 -17.16 -25.63 -4.37
C PHE A 261 -18.42 -26.29 -4.95
#